data_ce905e90e29d29b47ff5e36de2795e37
#
_entry.id   ce905e90e29d29b47ff5e36de2795e37
#
_cell.length_a   1.000
_cell.length_b   1.000
_cell.length_c   1.000
_cell.angle_alpha   90.00
_cell.angle_beta   90.00
_cell.angle_gamma   90.00
#
_symmetry.space_group_name_H-M   'P 1'
#
loop_
_entity.id
_entity.type
_entity.pdbx_description
1 polymer ?
#
loop_
_entity_poly.entity_id
_entity_poly.type
_entity_poly.pdbx_seq_one_letter_code
_entity_poly.pdbx_strand_id
1 'polypeptide(L)'
;MKKYIAIIALLCVGISVFASGFDEAKRDSILRHISGAKIPTRTVNILKLGAKGDGKKDCLPAFRKALKQSAQRGGLRIIVPAGTYYIKGTIHLVSNTCIDLQEGATLKFAPQPEYYLPMVKTSWEGTFLQNYSPFIYGYGLHDVAIIGKGTIDGNAATTFATWRKDQRKDRDLSRQMNHDETPVAERNFGKGFLLRPQLIQLFNCTGITLSDFFITNSPFWCVHLLKSENVICRRLRYDAKLVNNDGIDPECSRNVLIEDVSFNNGDDNVAIKSCRDNDGWNLGSPSENIIIRNCRFKGLHAVVIGSEMSAGVRNVFVENCTYAGYCKRGIFVKTNPNRGGFVENLYVRNCEFDEVEDLFYVTSMYAGEGMDDNHFSTVRNIFVDGLRCNKARIGGIILQGTEAKPVSNVTFRNVDIKEVKNALSMDNTESVVFSSCHLGGKAGVPTQVTAKDNLFSSH
;
A
#
# COMPACT_ATOMS: atom_id res chain seq x y z
N MET A 1 55.27 -47.57 24.27
CA MET A 1 54.10 -47.56 23.36
C MET A 1 53.28 -46.31 23.70
N LYS A 2 53.43 -45.24 22.90
CA LYS A 2 52.67 -44.02 23.06
C LYS A 2 51.49 -44.07 22.08
N LYS A 3 50.25 -44.04 22.59
CA LYS A 3 49.01 -43.96 21.79
C LYS A 3 48.76 -42.52 21.44
N TYR A 4 48.77 -42.17 20.16
CA TYR A 4 48.29 -40.87 19.65
C TYR A 4 46.77 -40.98 19.46
N ILE A 5 46.01 -40.16 20.20
CA ILE A 5 44.59 -39.95 19.96
C ILE A 5 44.49 -38.76 19.00
N ALA A 6 44.03 -39.03 17.76
CA ALA A 6 43.71 -37.99 16.78
C ALA A 6 42.30 -37.48 17.08
N ILE A 7 42.20 -36.22 17.51
CA ILE A 7 40.93 -35.52 17.65
C ILE A 7 40.59 -34.96 16.26
N ILE A 8 39.61 -35.56 15.59
CA ILE A 8 39.00 -34.98 14.38
C ILE A 8 37.99 -33.91 14.83
N ALA A 9 38.38 -32.64 14.69
CA ALA A 9 37.47 -31.52 14.86
C ALA A 9 36.55 -31.45 13.63
N LEU A 10 35.30 -31.87 13.78
CA LEU A 10 34.26 -31.69 12.77
C LEU A 10 33.91 -30.20 12.76
N LEU A 11 34.42 -29.45 11.80
CA LEU A 11 33.94 -28.12 11.47
C LEU A 11 32.54 -28.26 10.84
N CYS A 12 31.49 -28.10 11.63
CA CYS A 12 30.17 -27.83 11.11
C CYS A 12 30.16 -26.41 10.53
N VAL A 13 30.50 -26.27 9.26
CA VAL A 13 30.15 -25.06 8.49
C VAL A 13 28.65 -25.09 8.34
N GLY A 14 27.97 -24.31 9.17
CA GLY A 14 26.55 -24.02 9.03
C GLY A 14 26.34 -23.30 7.69
N ILE A 15 26.01 -24.08 6.65
CA ILE A 15 25.51 -23.51 5.40
C ILE A 15 24.14 -22.95 5.78
N SER A 16 24.06 -21.64 5.98
CA SER A 16 22.80 -20.93 5.98
C SER A 16 22.18 -21.13 4.61
N VAL A 17 21.27 -22.09 4.49
CA VAL A 17 20.43 -22.25 3.30
C VAL A 17 19.55 -21.02 3.26
N PHE A 18 20.04 -19.94 2.64
CA PHE A 18 19.18 -18.83 2.26
C PHE A 18 18.09 -19.39 1.35
N ALA A 19 16.84 -19.05 1.63
CA ALA A 19 15.72 -19.44 0.77
C ALA A 19 16.04 -18.96 -0.66
N SER A 20 16.49 -19.86 -1.50
CA SER A 20 16.98 -19.57 -2.85
C SER A 20 15.84 -19.42 -3.87
N GLY A 21 14.61 -19.15 -3.40
CA GLY A 21 13.45 -19.12 -4.26
C GLY A 21 12.25 -18.38 -3.67
N PHE A 22 11.21 -18.22 -4.47
CA PHE A 22 9.91 -17.74 -4.04
C PHE A 22 9.34 -18.66 -2.95
N ASP A 23 9.05 -18.11 -1.78
CA ASP A 23 8.60 -18.89 -0.62
C ASP A 23 7.10 -19.22 -0.69
N GLU A 24 6.77 -20.23 -1.48
CA GLU A 24 5.38 -20.69 -1.67
C GLU A 24 4.75 -21.18 -0.37
N ALA A 25 5.50 -21.89 0.46
CA ALA A 25 5.01 -22.42 1.72
C ALA A 25 4.57 -21.29 2.68
N LYS A 26 5.38 -20.24 2.75
CA LYS A 26 5.07 -19.03 3.52
C LYS A 26 3.85 -18.30 2.97
N ARG A 27 3.81 -18.06 1.64
CA ARG A 27 2.67 -17.44 0.96
C ARG A 27 1.38 -18.22 1.23
N ASP A 28 1.38 -19.54 1.05
CA ASP A 28 0.20 -20.38 1.24
C ASP A 28 -0.23 -20.44 2.71
N SER A 29 0.74 -20.42 3.62
CA SER A 29 0.44 -20.27 5.05
C SER A 29 -0.28 -18.96 5.34
N ILE A 30 0.19 -17.84 4.81
CA ILE A 30 -0.45 -16.52 4.96
C ILE A 30 -1.89 -16.55 4.40
N LEU A 31 -2.08 -17.07 3.18
CA LEU A 31 -3.39 -17.16 2.54
C LEU A 31 -4.41 -17.92 3.39
N ARG A 32 -4.01 -19.00 4.04
CA ARG A 32 -4.91 -19.79 4.91
C ARG A 32 -5.39 -19.02 6.15
N HIS A 33 -4.65 -18.00 6.58
CA HIS A 33 -5.00 -17.18 7.74
C HIS A 33 -5.87 -15.96 7.40
N ILE A 34 -6.01 -15.63 6.11
CA ILE A 34 -6.82 -14.48 5.67
C ILE A 34 -8.25 -14.93 5.40
N SER A 35 -9.18 -14.53 6.25
CA SER A 35 -10.58 -14.93 6.15
C SER A 35 -11.54 -13.81 5.72
N GLY A 36 -11.10 -12.53 5.77
CA GLY A 36 -11.96 -11.38 5.51
C GLY A 36 -13.09 -11.24 6.54
N ALA A 37 -14.12 -10.48 6.19
CA ALA A 37 -15.28 -10.22 7.04
C ALA A 37 -16.31 -11.35 7.01
N LYS A 38 -16.92 -11.62 8.15
CA LYS A 38 -18.16 -12.42 8.23
C LYS A 38 -19.33 -11.54 7.84
N ILE A 39 -19.94 -11.82 6.69
CA ILE A 39 -21.03 -10.99 6.16
C ILE A 39 -22.36 -11.38 6.82
N PRO A 40 -23.08 -10.41 7.44
CA PRO A 40 -24.39 -10.68 8.03
C PRO A 40 -25.42 -11.16 7.01
N THR A 41 -26.26 -12.11 7.40
CA THR A 41 -27.36 -12.62 6.54
C THR A 41 -28.61 -11.74 6.59
N ARG A 42 -28.84 -11.04 7.71
CA ARG A 42 -29.96 -10.10 7.86
C ARG A 42 -29.77 -8.89 6.98
N THR A 43 -30.77 -8.54 6.19
CA THR A 43 -30.71 -7.45 5.20
C THR A 43 -31.67 -6.30 5.50
N VAL A 44 -31.31 -5.10 5.05
CA VAL A 44 -32.20 -3.95 4.95
C VAL A 44 -31.96 -3.21 3.63
N ASN A 45 -33.03 -2.86 2.93
CA ASN A 45 -32.92 -1.98 1.78
C ASN A 45 -32.90 -0.52 2.26
N ILE A 46 -31.88 0.24 1.85
CA ILE A 46 -31.66 1.62 2.31
C ILE A 46 -32.82 2.57 1.93
N LEU A 47 -33.56 2.26 0.86
CA LEU A 47 -34.75 3.03 0.44
C LEU A 47 -35.84 2.99 1.51
N LYS A 48 -36.01 1.86 2.23
CA LYS A 48 -36.99 1.71 3.32
C LYS A 48 -36.64 2.59 4.53
N LEU A 49 -35.41 3.09 4.62
CA LEU A 49 -34.95 3.99 5.67
C LEU A 49 -34.96 5.45 5.26
N GLY A 50 -35.49 5.74 4.06
CA GLY A 50 -35.71 7.08 3.56
C GLY A 50 -34.61 7.62 2.63
N ALA A 51 -33.67 6.80 2.17
CA ALA A 51 -32.77 7.19 1.10
C ALA A 51 -33.53 7.36 -0.23
N LYS A 52 -33.00 8.17 -1.13
CA LYS A 52 -33.46 8.30 -2.51
C LYS A 52 -32.26 8.28 -3.45
N GLY A 53 -32.35 7.49 -4.50
CA GLY A 53 -31.31 7.39 -5.52
C GLY A 53 -31.40 8.50 -6.59
N ASP A 54 -31.77 9.71 -6.23
CA ASP A 54 -32.04 10.85 -7.12
C ASP A 54 -30.84 11.80 -7.32
N GLY A 55 -29.71 11.55 -6.65
CA GLY A 55 -28.50 12.36 -6.70
C GLY A 55 -28.60 13.72 -6.01
N LYS A 56 -29.70 14.01 -5.33
CA LYS A 56 -30.00 15.34 -4.73
C LYS A 56 -30.26 15.27 -3.24
N LYS A 57 -31.12 14.34 -2.81
CA LYS A 57 -31.46 14.17 -1.40
C LYS A 57 -30.26 13.67 -0.59
N ASP A 58 -29.97 14.31 0.54
CA ASP A 58 -28.99 13.77 1.48
C ASP A 58 -29.46 12.40 2.02
N CYS A 59 -28.67 11.37 1.76
CA CYS A 59 -28.94 10.01 2.17
C CYS A 59 -28.16 9.58 3.42
N LEU A 60 -27.26 10.42 3.96
CA LEU A 60 -26.51 10.10 5.17
C LEU A 60 -27.41 9.77 6.38
N PRO A 61 -28.55 10.44 6.62
CA PRO A 61 -29.47 10.06 7.70
C PRO A 61 -30.03 8.64 7.58
N ALA A 62 -30.25 8.14 6.34
CA ALA A 62 -30.69 6.76 6.11
C ALA A 62 -29.58 5.75 6.44
N PHE A 63 -28.33 6.04 6.03
CA PHE A 63 -27.18 5.21 6.42
C PHE A 63 -27.00 5.20 7.92
N ARG A 64 -27.10 6.33 8.62
CA ARG A 64 -27.02 6.40 10.10
C ARG A 64 -28.10 5.52 10.76
N LYS A 65 -29.33 5.52 10.24
CA LYS A 65 -30.41 4.62 10.73
C LYS A 65 -30.05 3.16 10.52
N ALA A 66 -29.54 2.78 9.33
CA ALA A 66 -29.13 1.42 9.02
C ALA A 66 -28.00 0.95 9.94
N LEU A 67 -26.98 1.78 10.13
CA LEU A 67 -25.83 1.48 10.98
C LEU A 67 -26.21 1.35 12.46
N LYS A 68 -27.11 2.21 12.94
CA LYS A 68 -27.70 2.09 14.30
C LYS A 68 -28.44 0.75 14.47
N GLN A 69 -29.25 0.35 13.46
CA GLN A 69 -29.92 -0.96 13.48
C GLN A 69 -28.91 -2.11 13.45
N SER A 70 -27.82 -1.99 12.68
CA SER A 70 -26.75 -3.00 12.64
C SER A 70 -26.14 -3.20 14.02
N ALA A 71 -25.74 -2.13 14.69
CA ALA A 71 -25.18 -2.18 16.04
C ALA A 71 -26.14 -2.80 17.06
N GLN A 72 -27.44 -2.47 17.00
CA GLN A 72 -28.45 -2.96 17.93
C GLN A 72 -28.84 -4.43 17.73
N ARG A 73 -28.67 -4.97 16.51
CA ARG A 73 -29.16 -6.29 16.12
C ARG A 73 -28.05 -7.31 15.89
N GLY A 74 -26.81 -6.98 16.20
CA GLY A 74 -25.65 -7.86 16.03
C GLY A 74 -25.22 -8.07 14.58
N GLY A 75 -25.58 -7.14 13.69
CA GLY A 75 -25.12 -7.12 12.31
C GLY A 75 -26.21 -6.94 11.26
N LEU A 76 -25.83 -6.31 10.13
CA LEU A 76 -26.75 -6.00 9.04
C LEU A 76 -26.03 -5.87 7.70
N ARG A 77 -26.62 -6.44 6.66
CA ARG A 77 -26.25 -6.19 5.26
C ARG A 77 -27.20 -5.13 4.69
N ILE A 78 -26.63 -3.96 4.38
CA ILE A 78 -27.35 -2.78 3.90
C ILE A 78 -27.35 -2.83 2.36
N ILE A 79 -28.47 -3.14 1.78
CA ILE A 79 -28.65 -3.20 0.33
C ILE A 79 -28.88 -1.78 -0.20
N VAL A 80 -28.02 -1.37 -1.13
CA VAL A 80 -28.09 -0.09 -1.83
C VAL A 80 -28.43 -0.37 -3.30
N PRO A 81 -29.69 -0.26 -3.72
CA PRO A 81 -30.11 -0.52 -5.10
C PRO A 81 -29.55 0.50 -6.10
N ALA A 82 -29.76 0.25 -7.41
CA ALA A 82 -29.41 1.21 -8.46
C ALA A 82 -29.95 2.63 -8.18
N GLY A 83 -29.16 3.66 -8.46
CA GLY A 83 -29.46 5.07 -8.24
C GLY A 83 -28.24 5.83 -7.69
N THR A 84 -28.30 7.16 -7.72
CA THR A 84 -27.24 8.04 -7.16
C THR A 84 -27.66 8.54 -5.79
N TYR A 85 -26.92 8.12 -4.77
CA TYR A 85 -27.15 8.49 -3.37
C TYR A 85 -26.17 9.58 -2.96
N TYR A 86 -26.68 10.80 -2.79
CA TYR A 86 -25.86 11.95 -2.36
C TYR A 86 -25.63 11.89 -0.84
N ILE A 87 -24.37 11.97 -0.41
CA ILE A 87 -23.96 11.77 0.99
C ILE A 87 -23.30 13.04 1.51
N LYS A 88 -23.94 13.73 2.45
CA LYS A 88 -23.40 14.95 3.08
C LYS A 88 -22.63 14.61 4.36
N GLY A 89 -21.41 14.08 4.20
CA GLY A 89 -20.49 13.81 5.31
C GLY A 89 -20.09 12.33 5.42
N THR A 90 -19.48 11.98 6.53
CA THR A 90 -18.89 10.67 6.75
C THR A 90 -19.93 9.59 7.03
N ILE A 91 -19.77 8.45 6.37
CA ILE A 91 -20.40 7.20 6.78
C ILE A 91 -19.48 6.55 7.84
N HIS A 92 -19.82 6.71 9.13
CA HIS A 92 -19.15 6.05 10.23
C HIS A 92 -19.65 4.60 10.36
N LEU A 93 -18.81 3.64 10.00
CA LEU A 93 -19.14 2.22 10.05
C LEU A 93 -19.25 1.72 11.49
N VAL A 94 -19.89 0.57 11.67
CA VAL A 94 -19.94 -0.19 12.92
C VAL A 94 -19.59 -1.65 12.65
N SER A 95 -19.19 -2.39 13.69
CA SER A 95 -18.86 -3.82 13.54
C SER A 95 -20.05 -4.64 13.01
N ASN A 96 -19.74 -5.77 12.39
CA ASN A 96 -20.72 -6.67 11.77
C ASN A 96 -21.61 -5.98 10.72
N THR A 97 -21.04 -5.09 9.90
CA THR A 97 -21.80 -4.36 8.87
C THR A 97 -21.26 -4.64 7.48
N CYS A 98 -22.18 -4.90 6.56
CA CYS A 98 -21.90 -5.02 5.14
C CYS A 98 -22.71 -3.96 4.38
N ILE A 99 -22.05 -3.08 3.64
CA ILE A 99 -22.70 -2.21 2.63
C ILE A 99 -22.61 -2.94 1.29
N ASP A 100 -23.75 -3.27 0.72
CA ASP A 100 -23.88 -3.99 -0.54
C ASP A 100 -24.40 -3.05 -1.64
N LEU A 101 -23.45 -2.55 -2.44
CA LEU A 101 -23.71 -1.63 -3.56
C LEU A 101 -24.13 -2.41 -4.79
N GLN A 102 -25.44 -2.48 -5.06
CA GLN A 102 -25.95 -3.17 -6.23
C GLN A 102 -25.46 -2.51 -7.53
N GLU A 103 -25.49 -3.24 -8.62
CA GLU A 103 -25.12 -2.71 -9.94
C GLU A 103 -25.95 -1.45 -10.27
N GLY A 104 -25.29 -0.38 -10.71
CA GLY A 104 -25.91 0.92 -10.95
C GLY A 104 -26.09 1.80 -9.69
N ALA A 105 -25.74 1.32 -8.49
CA ALA A 105 -25.71 2.17 -7.31
C ALA A 105 -24.46 3.07 -7.31
N THR A 106 -24.60 4.35 -6.95
CA THR A 106 -23.49 5.29 -6.77
C THR A 106 -23.63 6.00 -5.43
N LEU A 107 -22.65 5.86 -4.55
CA LEU A 107 -22.47 6.76 -3.41
C LEU A 107 -21.68 7.97 -3.88
N LYS A 108 -22.33 9.12 -3.98
CA LYS A 108 -21.68 10.38 -4.38
C LYS A 108 -21.55 11.30 -3.19
N PHE A 109 -20.32 11.58 -2.77
CA PHE A 109 -20.03 12.37 -1.60
C PHE A 109 -20.10 13.88 -1.87
N ALA A 110 -20.54 14.63 -0.86
CA ALA A 110 -20.53 16.09 -0.91
C ALA A 110 -19.08 16.60 -0.87
N PRO A 111 -18.72 17.57 -1.74
CA PRO A 111 -17.35 18.07 -1.80
C PRO A 111 -17.00 19.11 -0.72
N GLN A 112 -17.95 19.56 0.11
CA GLN A 112 -17.76 20.60 1.11
C GLN A 112 -17.06 20.05 2.36
N PRO A 113 -15.89 20.59 2.75
CA PRO A 113 -15.09 20.06 3.86
C PRO A 113 -15.79 20.07 5.22
N GLU A 114 -16.65 21.06 5.47
CA GLU A 114 -17.37 21.20 6.74
C GLU A 114 -18.26 19.98 7.09
N TYR A 115 -18.66 19.20 6.11
CA TYR A 115 -19.43 17.97 6.34
C TYR A 115 -18.61 16.82 6.91
N TYR A 116 -17.29 16.94 6.90
CA TYR A 116 -16.36 15.93 7.42
C TYR A 116 -15.80 16.29 8.80
N LEU A 117 -16.48 17.17 9.50
CA LEU A 117 -16.27 17.53 10.89
C LEU A 117 -17.38 16.90 11.79
N PRO A 118 -17.12 16.64 13.08
CA PRO A 118 -15.88 16.93 13.79
C PRO A 118 -14.70 16.06 13.33
N MET A 119 -13.48 16.51 13.68
CA MET A 119 -12.25 15.76 13.45
C MET A 119 -12.32 14.35 14.07
N VAL A 120 -11.59 13.41 13.46
CA VAL A 120 -11.39 12.07 13.98
C VAL A 120 -9.91 11.77 14.10
N LYS A 121 -9.56 10.80 14.97
CA LYS A 121 -8.21 10.25 15.02
C LYS A 121 -7.92 9.50 13.72
N THR A 122 -6.82 9.86 13.04
CA THR A 122 -6.43 9.29 11.76
C THR A 122 -4.89 9.32 11.62
N SER A 123 -4.39 9.01 10.43
CA SER A 123 -3.01 9.25 9.99
C SER A 123 -3.03 10.04 8.69
N TRP A 124 -2.05 10.91 8.51
CA TRP A 124 -1.82 11.61 7.26
C TRP A 124 -0.35 11.49 6.86
N GLU A 125 -0.06 10.86 5.73
CA GLU A 125 1.30 10.53 5.28
C GLU A 125 2.19 9.95 6.41
N GLY A 126 1.69 8.94 7.12
CA GLY A 126 2.43 8.23 8.16
C GLY A 126 2.47 8.90 9.54
N THR A 127 1.87 10.07 9.71
CA THR A 127 1.79 10.81 10.97
C THR A 127 0.40 10.70 11.59
N PHE A 128 0.29 10.22 12.82
CA PHE A 128 -0.97 10.19 13.57
C PHE A 128 -1.40 11.58 14.03
N LEU A 129 -2.67 11.90 13.84
CA LEU A 129 -3.23 13.23 14.15
C LEU A 129 -4.77 13.21 14.23
N GLN A 130 -5.37 14.35 14.56
CA GLN A 130 -6.80 14.61 14.43
C GLN A 130 -7.03 15.42 13.15
N ASN A 131 -7.89 14.91 12.25
CA ASN A 131 -8.14 15.56 10.95
C ASN A 131 -9.61 15.46 10.56
N TYR A 132 -9.98 16.11 9.45
CA TYR A 132 -11.24 15.83 8.77
C TYR A 132 -11.44 14.31 8.65
N SER A 133 -12.66 13.87 8.94
CA SER A 133 -12.99 12.46 8.84
C SER A 133 -12.87 11.95 7.41
N PRO A 134 -12.30 10.75 7.18
CA PRO A 134 -12.45 10.06 5.91
C PRO A 134 -13.92 9.92 5.50
N PHE A 135 -14.20 9.80 4.21
CA PHE A 135 -15.58 9.79 3.72
C PHE A 135 -16.33 8.54 4.15
N ILE A 136 -15.67 7.40 4.19
CA ILE A 136 -16.12 6.18 4.86
C ILE A 136 -15.06 5.83 5.92
N TYR A 137 -15.46 5.77 7.16
CA TYR A 137 -14.55 5.62 8.28
C TYR A 137 -14.97 4.51 9.25
N GLY A 138 -14.03 3.64 9.58
CA GLY A 138 -14.15 2.64 10.63
C GLY A 138 -12.98 2.70 11.60
N TYR A 139 -13.25 2.66 12.90
CA TYR A 139 -12.23 2.68 13.94
C TYR A 139 -12.50 1.60 15.00
N GLY A 140 -11.55 0.68 15.19
CA GLY A 140 -11.65 -0.38 16.20
C GLY A 140 -12.77 -1.39 15.93
N LEU A 141 -13.05 -1.69 14.66
CA LEU A 141 -14.18 -2.52 14.25
C LEU A 141 -13.75 -3.93 13.88
N HIS A 142 -14.72 -4.82 13.86
CA HIS A 142 -14.55 -6.16 13.30
C HIS A 142 -15.69 -6.52 12.33
N ASP A 143 -15.40 -7.41 11.39
CA ASP A 143 -16.36 -7.92 10.40
C ASP A 143 -17.08 -6.80 9.64
N VAL A 144 -16.29 -6.02 8.88
CA VAL A 144 -16.76 -4.90 8.07
C VAL A 144 -16.59 -5.21 6.58
N ALA A 145 -17.65 -5.05 5.80
CA ALA A 145 -17.59 -5.27 4.37
C ALA A 145 -18.21 -4.12 3.57
N ILE A 146 -17.62 -3.83 2.42
CA ILE A 146 -18.23 -3.06 1.33
C ILE A 146 -18.09 -3.93 0.08
N ILE A 147 -19.22 -4.32 -0.51
CA ILE A 147 -19.26 -5.26 -1.62
C ILE A 147 -20.22 -4.79 -2.72
N GLY A 148 -20.21 -5.51 -3.85
CA GLY A 148 -21.16 -5.30 -4.93
C GLY A 148 -20.62 -4.43 -6.06
N LYS A 149 -21.35 -4.34 -7.17
CA LYS A 149 -20.87 -3.76 -8.43
C LYS A 149 -21.13 -2.24 -8.60
N GLY A 150 -21.50 -1.55 -7.53
CA GLY A 150 -21.76 -0.11 -7.54
C GLY A 150 -20.48 0.73 -7.58
N THR A 151 -20.65 2.03 -7.39
CA THR A 151 -19.59 3.05 -7.47
C THR A 151 -19.50 3.84 -6.17
N ILE A 152 -18.28 4.15 -5.76
CA ILE A 152 -17.96 5.13 -4.72
C ILE A 152 -17.28 6.32 -5.40
N ASP A 153 -17.96 7.45 -5.48
CA ASP A 153 -17.49 8.70 -6.08
C ASP A 153 -17.22 9.74 -4.98
N GLY A 154 -15.94 9.99 -4.74
CA GLY A 154 -15.51 11.01 -3.77
C GLY A 154 -15.84 12.43 -4.19
N ASN A 155 -16.12 12.68 -5.49
CA ASN A 155 -16.53 13.98 -6.02
C ASN A 155 -15.59 15.13 -5.61
N ALA A 156 -14.29 14.86 -5.44
CA ALA A 156 -13.33 15.75 -4.79
C ALA A 156 -12.58 16.69 -5.74
N ALA A 157 -12.83 16.63 -7.04
CA ALA A 157 -12.04 17.31 -8.05
C ALA A 157 -12.03 18.85 -7.90
N THR A 158 -13.17 19.45 -7.51
CA THR A 158 -13.33 20.91 -7.44
C THR A 158 -12.98 21.52 -6.08
N THR A 159 -12.74 20.69 -5.06
CA THR A 159 -12.46 21.16 -3.69
C THR A 159 -11.18 20.52 -3.14
N PHE A 160 -11.25 19.32 -2.54
CA PHE A 160 -10.12 18.71 -1.87
C PHE A 160 -8.89 18.55 -2.78
N ALA A 161 -9.05 18.20 -4.06
CA ALA A 161 -7.92 18.08 -4.97
C ALA A 161 -7.16 19.40 -5.14
N THR A 162 -7.85 20.55 -5.05
CA THR A 162 -7.24 21.87 -5.17
C THR A 162 -6.37 22.26 -3.98
N TRP A 163 -6.57 21.63 -2.82
CA TRP A 163 -5.77 21.90 -1.61
C TRP A 163 -4.29 21.52 -1.78
N ARG A 164 -3.99 20.61 -2.71
CA ARG A 164 -2.61 20.13 -2.96
C ARG A 164 -1.60 21.25 -3.15
N LYS A 165 -2.00 22.35 -3.78
CA LYS A 165 -1.12 23.50 -4.05
C LYS A 165 -0.75 24.29 -2.77
N ASP A 166 -1.62 24.32 -1.75
CA ASP A 166 -1.46 25.16 -0.56
C ASP A 166 -1.23 24.36 0.74
N GLN A 167 -1.35 23.01 0.69
CA GLN A 167 -1.26 22.13 1.87
C GLN A 167 0.15 21.99 2.46
N ARG A 168 1.19 22.47 1.78
CA ARG A 168 2.59 22.23 2.18
C ARG A 168 2.89 22.63 3.61
N LYS A 169 2.46 23.81 4.03
CA LYS A 169 2.67 24.34 5.39
C LYS A 169 2.06 23.43 6.45
N ASP A 170 0.88 22.90 6.20
CA ASP A 170 0.15 22.04 7.15
C ASP A 170 0.79 20.65 7.22
N ARG A 171 1.25 20.14 6.07
CA ARG A 171 2.06 18.93 5.99
C ARG A 171 3.35 19.08 6.82
N ASP A 172 4.09 20.15 6.58
CA ASP A 172 5.37 20.38 7.25
C ASP A 172 5.16 20.56 8.77
N LEU A 173 4.08 21.23 9.19
CA LEU A 173 3.69 21.31 10.59
C LEU A 173 3.36 19.94 11.19
N SER A 174 2.60 19.09 10.48
CA SER A 174 2.27 17.74 10.98
C SER A 174 3.53 16.89 11.20
N ARG A 175 4.50 17.02 10.32
CA ARG A 175 5.80 16.34 10.42
C ARG A 175 6.63 16.88 11.59
N GLN A 176 6.66 18.21 11.77
CA GLN A 176 7.32 18.82 12.90
C GLN A 176 6.73 18.34 14.23
N MET A 177 5.40 18.28 14.33
CA MET A 177 4.73 17.77 15.54
C MET A 177 5.05 16.30 15.81
N ASN A 178 5.29 15.48 14.77
CA ASN A 178 5.77 14.12 14.93
C ASN A 178 7.19 14.11 15.48
N HIS A 179 8.09 14.93 14.92
CA HIS A 179 9.48 15.04 15.37
C HIS A 179 9.58 15.52 16.82
N ASP A 180 8.75 16.47 17.19
CA ASP A 180 8.68 17.01 18.55
C ASP A 180 7.94 16.09 19.53
N GLU A 181 7.48 14.92 19.09
CA GLU A 181 6.69 13.96 19.85
C GLU A 181 5.43 14.60 20.51
N THR A 182 4.91 15.67 19.89
CA THR A 182 3.65 16.30 20.34
C THR A 182 2.58 15.22 20.50
N PRO A 183 1.83 15.18 21.62
CA PRO A 183 0.77 14.19 21.81
C PRO A 183 -0.25 14.19 20.67
N VAL A 184 -0.65 13.02 20.17
CA VAL A 184 -1.56 12.88 19.01
C VAL A 184 -2.89 13.62 19.22
N ALA A 185 -3.37 13.73 20.46
CA ALA A 185 -4.59 14.47 20.81
C ALA A 185 -4.46 15.98 20.60
N GLU A 186 -3.25 16.51 20.53
CA GLU A 186 -2.94 17.94 20.34
C GLU A 186 -2.65 18.29 18.87
N ARG A 187 -2.38 17.28 18.00
CA ARG A 187 -2.14 17.45 16.58
C ARG A 187 -3.45 17.66 15.81
N ASN A 188 -4.02 18.85 15.85
CA ASN A 188 -5.34 19.16 15.32
C ASN A 188 -5.28 19.85 13.95
N PHE A 189 -5.79 19.19 12.91
CA PHE A 189 -5.73 19.63 11.51
C PHE A 189 -7.14 19.72 10.85
N GLY A 190 -8.13 20.16 11.59
CA GLY A 190 -9.49 20.36 11.08
C GLY A 190 -9.69 21.71 10.38
N LYS A 191 -10.75 22.43 10.73
CA LYS A 191 -11.13 23.70 10.09
C LYS A 191 -9.96 24.69 10.02
N GLY A 192 -9.65 25.13 8.80
CA GLY A 192 -8.55 26.07 8.54
C GLY A 192 -7.25 25.41 8.07
N PHE A 193 -7.15 24.08 8.14
CA PHE A 193 -6.03 23.29 7.62
C PHE A 193 -6.44 22.55 6.34
N LEU A 194 -5.45 22.20 5.51
CA LEU A 194 -5.66 21.68 4.16
C LEU A 194 -5.15 20.24 3.99
N LEU A 195 -5.10 19.44 5.08
CA LEU A 195 -4.77 18.03 4.98
C LEU A 195 -6.00 17.23 4.50
N ARG A 196 -5.95 16.76 3.27
CA ARG A 196 -7.05 16.05 2.61
C ARG A 196 -7.36 14.72 3.29
N PRO A 197 -8.62 14.40 3.64
CA PRO A 197 -8.98 13.10 4.21
C PRO A 197 -8.94 11.99 3.14
N GLN A 198 -8.81 10.74 3.56
CA GLN A 198 -8.93 9.57 2.71
C GLN A 198 -10.39 9.35 2.27
N LEU A 199 -10.60 8.59 1.17
CA LEU A 199 -11.96 8.20 0.76
C LEU A 199 -12.51 7.11 1.67
N ILE A 200 -11.78 6.01 1.83
CA ILE A 200 -12.12 4.90 2.72
C ILE A 200 -10.95 4.70 3.67
N GLN A 201 -11.17 4.79 4.96
CA GLN A 201 -10.16 4.43 5.95
C GLN A 201 -10.75 3.46 6.98
N LEU A 202 -10.05 2.34 7.15
CA LEU A 202 -10.33 1.34 8.19
C LEU A 202 -9.13 1.29 9.12
N PHE A 203 -9.33 1.84 10.33
CA PHE A 203 -8.28 2.03 11.32
C PHE A 203 -8.47 1.07 12.48
N ASN A 204 -7.46 0.26 12.80
CA ASN A 204 -7.48 -0.73 13.88
C ASN A 204 -8.67 -1.69 13.77
N CYS A 205 -8.96 -2.15 12.55
CA CYS A 205 -10.08 -3.04 12.24
C CYS A 205 -9.59 -4.45 11.91
N THR A 206 -10.42 -5.46 12.14
CA THR A 206 -10.10 -6.85 11.80
C THR A 206 -11.25 -7.51 11.05
N GLY A 207 -10.92 -8.43 10.11
CA GLY A 207 -11.94 -9.07 9.29
C GLY A 207 -12.61 -8.08 8.35
N ILE A 208 -11.91 -7.69 7.28
CA ILE A 208 -12.35 -6.68 6.32
C ILE A 208 -12.52 -7.33 4.95
N THR A 209 -13.61 -6.99 4.25
CA THR A 209 -13.81 -7.37 2.84
C THR A 209 -14.25 -6.16 2.03
N LEU A 210 -13.43 -5.78 1.05
CA LEU A 210 -13.73 -4.75 0.05
C LEU A 210 -13.75 -5.43 -1.32
N SER A 211 -14.91 -5.53 -1.99
CA SER A 211 -14.95 -6.27 -3.24
C SER A 211 -15.95 -5.75 -4.28
N ASP A 212 -15.53 -5.87 -5.54
CA ASP A 212 -16.33 -5.74 -6.75
C ASP A 212 -16.74 -4.31 -7.17
N PHE A 213 -16.63 -3.31 -6.30
CA PHE A 213 -17.08 -1.95 -6.60
C PHE A 213 -16.04 -1.13 -7.37
N PHE A 214 -16.50 -0.01 -7.91
CA PHE A 214 -15.72 0.97 -8.66
C PHE A 214 -15.42 2.20 -7.79
N ILE A 215 -14.20 2.75 -7.90
CA ILE A 215 -13.73 3.90 -7.11
C ILE A 215 -13.27 5.02 -8.05
N THR A 216 -13.72 6.24 -7.79
CA THR A 216 -13.34 7.44 -8.55
C THR A 216 -13.31 8.70 -7.70
N ASN A 217 -12.60 9.74 -8.20
CA ASN A 217 -12.55 11.09 -7.65
C ASN A 217 -12.27 11.17 -6.13
N SER A 218 -11.31 10.36 -5.65
CA SER A 218 -10.93 10.37 -4.22
C SER A 218 -10.33 11.73 -3.81
N PRO A 219 -10.57 12.22 -2.60
CA PRO A 219 -9.94 13.45 -2.11
C PRO A 219 -8.43 13.28 -1.87
N PHE A 220 -8.00 12.08 -1.50
CA PHE A 220 -6.62 11.68 -1.20
C PHE A 220 -6.44 10.19 -1.51
N TRP A 221 -5.74 9.40 -0.70
CA TRP A 221 -5.64 7.95 -0.85
C TRP A 221 -7.03 7.30 -0.90
N CYS A 222 -7.23 6.35 -1.82
CA CYS A 222 -8.56 5.79 -2.05
C CYS A 222 -8.97 4.81 -0.93
N VAL A 223 -8.12 3.82 -0.65
CA VAL A 223 -8.36 2.83 0.41
C VAL A 223 -7.15 2.78 1.33
N HIS A 224 -7.31 3.28 2.54
CA HIS A 224 -6.29 3.28 3.57
C HIS A 224 -6.62 2.27 4.66
N LEU A 225 -5.80 1.23 4.75
CA LEU A 225 -5.89 0.18 5.76
C LEU A 225 -4.85 0.48 6.84
N LEU A 226 -5.27 1.13 7.93
CA LEU A 226 -4.37 1.58 8.98
C LEU A 226 -4.45 0.66 10.19
N LYS A 227 -3.35 0.03 10.60
CA LYS A 227 -3.28 -0.92 11.71
C LYS A 227 -4.38 -2.00 11.66
N SER A 228 -4.71 -2.46 10.46
CA SER A 228 -5.82 -3.39 10.24
C SER A 228 -5.33 -4.79 9.90
N GLU A 229 -6.16 -5.79 10.13
CA GLU A 229 -5.78 -7.19 10.03
C GLU A 229 -6.87 -8.04 9.34
N ASN A 230 -6.45 -9.12 8.66
CA ASN A 230 -7.34 -10.05 7.96
C ASN A 230 -8.21 -9.35 6.92
N VAL A 231 -7.55 -8.78 5.92
CA VAL A 231 -8.18 -7.93 4.91
C VAL A 231 -8.18 -8.62 3.54
N ILE A 232 -9.32 -8.58 2.87
CA ILE A 232 -9.48 -8.98 1.47
C ILE A 232 -9.93 -7.77 0.65
N CYS A 233 -9.10 -7.33 -0.30
CA CYS A 233 -9.45 -6.39 -1.36
C CYS A 233 -9.46 -7.15 -2.68
N ARG A 234 -10.65 -7.39 -3.26
CA ARG A 234 -10.81 -8.27 -4.41
C ARG A 234 -11.68 -7.66 -5.49
N ARG A 235 -11.26 -7.77 -6.75
CA ARG A 235 -12.01 -7.33 -7.94
C ARG A 235 -12.49 -5.88 -7.87
N LEU A 236 -11.76 -5.03 -7.15
CA LEU A 236 -11.97 -3.59 -7.18
C LEU A 236 -11.57 -3.02 -8.53
N ARG A 237 -12.20 -1.95 -8.93
CA ARG A 237 -11.91 -1.24 -10.18
C ARG A 237 -11.73 0.24 -9.88
N TYR A 238 -10.70 0.83 -10.45
CA TYR A 238 -10.34 2.23 -10.23
C TYR A 238 -10.32 3.03 -11.52
N ASP A 239 -10.83 4.25 -11.49
CA ASP A 239 -10.48 5.36 -12.36
C ASP A 239 -10.37 6.62 -11.49
N ALA A 240 -9.30 6.69 -10.68
CA ALA A 240 -9.06 7.69 -9.65
C ALA A 240 -7.75 8.42 -9.97
N LYS A 241 -7.83 9.47 -10.81
CA LYS A 241 -6.66 10.13 -11.41
C LYS A 241 -6.29 11.46 -10.77
N LEU A 242 -6.95 11.84 -9.67
CA LEU A 242 -6.57 13.05 -8.96
C LEU A 242 -5.23 12.84 -8.25
N VAL A 243 -4.56 13.93 -7.91
CA VAL A 243 -3.25 13.89 -7.25
C VAL A 243 -3.31 13.16 -5.91
N ASN A 244 -2.35 12.29 -5.64
CA ASN A 244 -2.28 11.40 -4.49
C ASN A 244 -3.52 10.48 -4.37
N ASN A 245 -4.10 10.09 -5.49
CA ASN A 245 -5.11 9.03 -5.52
C ASN A 245 -4.42 7.67 -5.59
N ASP A 246 -3.68 7.33 -4.54
CA ASP A 246 -3.15 5.99 -4.33
C ASP A 246 -4.33 5.00 -4.25
N GLY A 247 -4.16 3.78 -4.77
CA GLY A 247 -5.25 2.81 -4.84
C GLY A 247 -5.54 2.15 -3.50
N ILE A 248 -4.59 1.36 -2.99
CA ILE A 248 -4.69 0.66 -1.71
C ILE A 248 -3.40 0.87 -0.93
N ASP A 249 -3.52 1.43 0.26
CA ASP A 249 -2.42 1.73 1.18
C ASP A 249 -2.54 0.91 2.47
N PRO A 250 -1.95 -0.30 2.53
CA PRO A 250 -1.77 -0.99 3.79
C PRO A 250 -0.70 -0.27 4.62
N GLU A 251 -1.08 0.29 5.76
CA GLU A 251 -0.17 0.98 6.68
C GLU A 251 -0.21 0.31 8.05
N CYS A 252 0.92 -0.19 8.54
CA CYS A 252 1.02 -0.93 9.81
C CYS A 252 0.00 -2.09 9.90
N SER A 253 -0.34 -2.68 8.76
CA SER A 253 -1.39 -3.68 8.60
C SER A 253 -0.83 -5.06 8.29
N ARG A 254 -1.56 -6.11 8.64
CA ARG A 254 -1.09 -7.48 8.46
C ARG A 254 -2.16 -8.42 7.91
N ASN A 255 -1.70 -9.50 7.26
CA ASN A 255 -2.57 -10.50 6.65
C ASN A 255 -3.54 -9.85 5.65
N VAL A 256 -2.98 -9.22 4.60
CA VAL A 256 -3.72 -8.48 3.57
C VAL A 256 -3.63 -9.20 2.23
N LEU A 257 -4.77 -9.50 1.62
CA LEU A 257 -4.87 -10.02 0.27
C LEU A 257 -5.45 -8.96 -0.67
N ILE A 258 -4.69 -8.63 -1.71
CA ILE A 258 -5.13 -7.75 -2.81
C ILE A 258 -5.09 -8.59 -4.08
N GLU A 259 -6.25 -8.94 -4.63
CA GLU A 259 -6.31 -9.83 -5.78
C GLU A 259 -7.36 -9.43 -6.83
N ASP A 260 -7.05 -9.72 -8.09
CA ASP A 260 -7.94 -9.48 -9.24
C ASP A 260 -8.38 -8.00 -9.36
N VAL A 261 -7.57 -7.05 -8.87
CA VAL A 261 -7.89 -5.62 -8.88
C VAL A 261 -7.41 -4.98 -10.18
N SER A 262 -8.24 -4.09 -10.74
CA SER A 262 -7.89 -3.28 -11.91
C SER A 262 -7.73 -1.83 -11.50
N PHE A 263 -6.50 -1.36 -11.53
CA PHE A 263 -6.12 0.00 -11.15
C PHE A 263 -6.06 0.94 -12.36
N ASN A 264 -6.35 2.21 -12.14
CA ASN A 264 -6.05 3.34 -13.02
C ASN A 264 -5.98 4.60 -12.13
N ASN A 265 -4.84 4.79 -11.48
CA ASN A 265 -4.66 5.74 -10.39
C ASN A 265 -3.73 6.90 -10.76
N GLY A 266 -3.95 8.04 -10.14
CA GLY A 266 -3.12 9.25 -10.31
C GLY A 266 -1.81 9.22 -9.52
N ASP A 267 -1.62 8.21 -8.66
CA ASP A 267 -0.40 7.95 -7.89
C ASP A 267 -0.15 6.44 -7.77
N ASP A 268 0.41 5.94 -6.67
CA ASP A 268 0.75 4.55 -6.45
C ASP A 268 -0.49 3.63 -6.54
N ASN A 269 -0.46 2.53 -7.30
CA ASN A 269 -1.60 1.61 -7.33
C ASN A 269 -1.73 0.85 -6.00
N VAL A 270 -0.62 0.31 -5.50
CA VAL A 270 -0.52 -0.22 -4.15
C VAL A 270 0.68 0.42 -3.48
N ALA A 271 0.48 1.05 -2.32
CA ALA A 271 1.56 1.65 -1.54
C ALA A 271 1.60 1.08 -0.12
N ILE A 272 2.55 0.19 0.15
CA ILE A 272 2.72 -0.43 1.46
C ILE A 272 3.51 0.52 2.34
N LYS A 273 2.94 0.92 3.46
CA LYS A 273 3.48 1.90 4.39
C LYS A 273 3.50 1.36 5.82
N SER A 274 4.30 1.96 6.70
CA SER A 274 4.31 1.64 8.14
C SER A 274 4.74 2.84 8.97
N CYS A 275 3.94 3.88 8.91
CA CYS A 275 4.11 5.14 9.63
C CYS A 275 5.45 5.86 9.36
N ARG A 276 5.57 7.06 9.90
CA ARG A 276 6.71 7.96 9.70
C ARG A 276 7.40 8.23 11.03
N ASP A 277 8.73 8.14 11.01
CA ASP A 277 9.63 8.66 12.03
C ASP A 277 9.23 8.22 13.47
N ASN A 278 9.12 9.10 14.45
CA ASN A 278 8.76 8.74 15.84
C ASN A 278 7.45 7.95 15.95
N ASP A 279 6.43 8.31 15.18
CA ASP A 279 5.15 7.56 15.21
C ASP A 279 5.34 6.11 14.75
N GLY A 280 6.20 5.88 13.75
CA GLY A 280 6.54 4.53 13.28
C GLY A 280 7.42 3.78 14.27
N TRP A 281 8.48 4.40 14.78
CA TRP A 281 9.42 3.78 15.71
C TRP A 281 8.73 3.43 17.03
N ASN A 282 7.95 4.36 17.59
CA ASN A 282 7.22 4.16 18.85
C ASN A 282 6.10 3.11 18.72
N LEU A 283 5.45 3.04 17.55
CA LEU A 283 4.44 2.02 17.30
C LEU A 283 5.03 0.61 17.19
N GLY A 284 6.20 0.47 16.52
CA GLY A 284 6.89 -0.80 16.34
C GLY A 284 6.08 -1.91 15.66
N SER A 285 5.03 -1.55 14.89
CA SER A 285 4.13 -2.49 14.23
C SER A 285 4.35 -2.43 12.72
N PRO A 286 5.05 -3.40 12.11
CA PRO A 286 5.30 -3.40 10.68
C PRO A 286 4.04 -3.68 9.87
N SER A 287 4.07 -3.32 8.58
CA SER A 287 3.18 -3.92 7.59
C SER A 287 3.74 -5.28 7.18
N GLU A 288 2.95 -6.34 7.31
CA GLU A 288 3.45 -7.69 7.07
C GLU A 288 2.42 -8.66 6.50
N ASN A 289 2.93 -9.72 5.85
CA ASN A 289 2.09 -10.76 5.26
C ASN A 289 1.08 -10.19 4.24
N ILE A 290 1.61 -9.50 3.24
CA ILE A 290 0.81 -8.83 2.20
C ILE A 290 0.98 -9.58 0.89
N ILE A 291 -0.13 -10.00 0.29
CA ILE A 291 -0.16 -10.72 -0.98
C ILE A 291 -0.91 -9.87 -2.00
N ILE A 292 -0.24 -9.56 -3.11
CA ILE A 292 -0.76 -8.83 -4.26
C ILE A 292 -0.68 -9.76 -5.47
N ARG A 293 -1.83 -10.16 -6.01
CA ARG A 293 -1.82 -11.12 -7.12
C ARG A 293 -2.90 -10.88 -8.17
N ASN A 294 -2.61 -11.30 -9.39
CA ASN A 294 -3.54 -11.24 -10.52
C ASN A 294 -4.08 -9.82 -10.77
N CYS A 295 -3.32 -8.79 -10.40
CA CYS A 295 -3.72 -7.39 -10.53
C CYS A 295 -3.33 -6.84 -11.91
N ARG A 296 -4.14 -5.89 -12.39
CA ARG A 296 -3.86 -5.11 -13.60
C ARG A 296 -3.60 -3.68 -13.19
N PHE A 297 -2.37 -3.24 -13.33
CA PHE A 297 -1.95 -1.90 -12.96
C PHE A 297 -2.05 -0.94 -14.13
N LYS A 298 -2.40 0.30 -13.84
CA LYS A 298 -2.35 1.44 -14.75
C LYS A 298 -2.30 2.74 -13.94
N GLY A 299 -1.61 3.76 -14.45
CA GLY A 299 -1.46 5.06 -13.77
C GLY A 299 0.00 5.41 -13.55
N LEU A 300 0.39 5.91 -12.37
CA LEU A 300 1.73 6.43 -12.14
C LEU A 300 2.75 5.36 -11.74
N HIS A 301 2.53 4.64 -10.65
CA HIS A 301 3.40 3.56 -10.16
C HIS A 301 2.60 2.29 -9.89
N ALA A 302 3.22 1.11 -10.05
CA ALA A 302 2.52 -0.16 -9.82
C ALA A 302 2.52 -0.54 -8.32
N VAL A 303 3.60 -1.16 -7.82
CA VAL A 303 3.72 -1.56 -6.42
C VAL A 303 4.86 -0.80 -5.76
N VAL A 304 4.54 -0.13 -4.67
CA VAL A 304 5.46 0.72 -3.93
C VAL A 304 5.55 0.28 -2.47
N ILE A 305 6.74 0.29 -1.90
CA ILE A 305 7.00 0.17 -0.46
C ILE A 305 7.63 1.48 0.00
N GLY A 306 6.99 2.15 0.97
CA GLY A 306 7.44 3.46 1.47
C GLY A 306 6.76 4.64 0.76
N SER A 307 7.26 5.91 0.99
CA SER A 307 8.43 6.27 1.80
C SER A 307 8.18 6.22 3.32
N GLU A 308 6.94 6.23 3.75
CA GLU A 308 6.56 6.09 5.17
C GLU A 308 6.65 4.61 5.57
N MET A 309 7.80 4.18 6.12
CA MET A 309 8.02 2.77 6.47
C MET A 309 8.86 2.58 7.74
N SER A 310 8.76 3.53 8.67
CA SER A 310 9.61 3.58 9.88
C SER A 310 9.39 2.42 10.84
N ALA A 311 8.20 1.81 10.88
CA ALA A 311 7.96 0.60 11.65
C ALA A 311 8.35 -0.71 10.92
N GLY A 312 8.74 -0.62 9.65
CA GLY A 312 9.18 -1.75 8.83
C GLY A 312 8.09 -2.40 7.97
N VAL A 313 8.55 -3.11 6.93
CA VAL A 313 7.69 -3.89 6.02
C VAL A 313 8.33 -5.25 5.79
N ARG A 314 7.56 -6.34 5.87
CA ARG A 314 8.08 -7.68 5.59
C ARG A 314 7.05 -8.66 5.04
N ASN A 315 7.56 -9.73 4.41
CA ASN A 315 6.75 -10.80 3.84
C ASN A 315 5.72 -10.27 2.82
N VAL A 316 6.21 -9.59 1.78
CA VAL A 316 5.40 -9.05 0.69
C VAL A 316 5.54 -9.96 -0.52
N PHE A 317 4.43 -10.39 -1.09
CA PHE A 317 4.37 -11.25 -2.27
C PHE A 317 3.62 -10.52 -3.38
N VAL A 318 4.27 -10.36 -4.54
CA VAL A 318 3.68 -9.78 -5.75
C VAL A 318 3.76 -10.81 -6.86
N GLU A 319 2.62 -11.33 -7.32
CA GLU A 319 2.62 -12.42 -8.30
C GLU A 319 1.54 -12.29 -9.38
N ASN A 320 1.89 -12.70 -10.59
CA ASN A 320 0.98 -12.78 -11.73
C ASN A 320 0.28 -11.42 -12.03
N CYS A 321 1.03 -10.33 -11.95
CA CYS A 321 0.50 -8.98 -12.17
C CYS A 321 0.97 -8.41 -13.51
N THR A 322 0.14 -7.56 -14.12
CA THR A 322 0.43 -6.92 -15.41
C THR A 322 0.28 -5.41 -15.31
N TYR A 323 1.09 -4.71 -16.07
CA TYR A 323 0.97 -3.26 -16.24
C TYR A 323 0.84 -2.92 -17.73
N ALA A 324 -0.25 -2.27 -18.11
CA ALA A 324 -0.52 -1.88 -19.49
C ALA A 324 -0.17 -0.40 -19.74
N GLY A 325 0.57 -0.15 -20.80
CA GLY A 325 1.04 1.18 -21.20
C GLY A 325 2.25 1.67 -20.40
N TYR A 326 2.41 2.99 -20.26
CA TYR A 326 3.54 3.58 -19.55
C TYR A 326 3.31 3.72 -18.05
N CYS A 327 4.32 3.35 -17.28
CA CYS A 327 4.42 3.47 -15.84
C CYS A 327 5.72 4.17 -15.44
N LYS A 328 5.70 5.08 -14.49
CA LYS A 328 6.94 5.72 -14.04
C LYS A 328 7.82 4.75 -13.27
N ARG A 329 7.26 3.96 -12.36
CA ARG A 329 7.99 2.94 -11.59
C ARG A 329 7.19 1.64 -11.56
N GLY A 330 7.85 0.52 -11.87
CA GLY A 330 7.25 -0.81 -11.77
C GLY A 330 7.19 -1.28 -10.32
N ILE A 331 8.23 -1.94 -9.83
CA ILE A 331 8.39 -2.29 -8.40
C ILE A 331 9.33 -1.27 -7.78
N PHE A 332 8.86 -0.58 -6.76
CA PHE A 332 9.58 0.55 -6.18
C PHE A 332 9.66 0.46 -4.65
N VAL A 333 10.87 0.35 -4.11
CA VAL A 333 11.17 0.48 -2.68
C VAL A 333 11.86 1.81 -2.46
N LYS A 334 11.24 2.69 -1.69
CA LYS A 334 11.73 4.06 -1.45
C LYS A 334 11.86 4.32 0.05
N THR A 335 13.09 4.57 0.50
CA THR A 335 13.43 4.99 1.86
C THR A 335 14.58 5.99 1.84
N ASN A 336 14.93 6.55 2.98
CA ASN A 336 16.00 7.54 3.10
C ASN A 336 16.77 7.37 4.42
N PRO A 337 17.92 8.06 4.60
CA PRO A 337 18.76 7.91 5.80
C PRO A 337 18.09 8.32 7.12
N ASN A 338 16.94 8.98 7.08
CA ASN A 338 16.23 9.48 8.27
C ASN A 338 15.03 8.62 8.66
N ARG A 339 14.72 7.59 7.86
CA ARG A 339 13.44 6.86 7.96
C ARG A 339 13.47 5.72 8.96
N GLY A 340 14.59 5.04 9.12
CA GLY A 340 14.68 3.83 9.93
C GLY A 340 13.87 2.68 9.37
N GLY A 341 13.50 1.74 10.23
CA GLY A 341 12.74 0.57 9.86
C GLY A 341 13.47 -0.40 8.94
N PHE A 342 12.71 -1.23 8.26
CA PHE A 342 13.26 -2.26 7.36
C PHE A 342 12.28 -2.61 6.24
N VAL A 343 12.84 -3.11 5.12
CA VAL A 343 12.09 -3.85 4.08
C VAL A 343 12.77 -5.18 3.90
N GLU A 344 12.09 -6.26 4.22
CA GLU A 344 12.65 -7.61 4.11
C GLU A 344 11.65 -8.66 3.65
N ASN A 345 12.16 -9.68 2.97
CA ASN A 345 11.38 -10.78 2.42
C ASN A 345 10.34 -10.27 1.39
N LEU A 346 10.84 -9.56 0.36
CA LEU A 346 10.04 -9.16 -0.81
C LEU A 346 10.20 -10.22 -1.91
N TYR A 347 9.08 -10.76 -2.35
CA TYR A 347 9.01 -11.78 -3.37
C TYR A 347 8.18 -11.29 -4.56
N VAL A 348 8.79 -11.25 -5.75
CA VAL A 348 8.12 -10.84 -6.99
C VAL A 348 8.19 -12.00 -7.99
N ARG A 349 7.06 -12.39 -8.57
CA ARG A 349 7.01 -13.52 -9.50
C ARG A 349 6.02 -13.27 -10.65
N ASN A 350 6.43 -13.65 -11.87
CA ASN A 350 5.55 -13.64 -13.05
C ASN A 350 4.83 -12.31 -13.26
N CYS A 351 5.57 -11.20 -13.29
CA CYS A 351 5.02 -9.87 -13.52
C CYS A 351 5.47 -9.32 -14.88
N GLU A 352 4.56 -8.65 -15.58
CA GLU A 352 4.79 -8.15 -16.93
C GLU A 352 4.48 -6.65 -17.04
N PHE A 353 5.38 -5.89 -17.67
CA PHE A 353 5.27 -4.46 -17.89
C PHE A 353 5.45 -4.12 -19.35
N ASP A 354 4.58 -3.26 -19.90
CA ASP A 354 4.75 -2.76 -21.27
C ASP A 354 5.88 -1.76 -21.36
N GLU A 355 5.73 -0.61 -20.72
CA GLU A 355 6.72 0.44 -20.74
C GLU A 355 6.85 1.11 -19.37
N VAL A 356 8.10 1.27 -18.92
CA VAL A 356 8.39 1.91 -17.63
C VAL A 356 9.47 2.98 -17.79
N GLU A 357 9.56 3.90 -16.84
CA GLU A 357 10.77 4.71 -16.66
C GLU A 357 11.85 3.87 -15.98
N ASP A 358 11.54 3.27 -14.79
CA ASP A 358 12.39 2.29 -14.13
C ASP A 358 11.57 1.06 -13.73
N LEU A 359 12.10 -0.14 -14.04
CA LEU A 359 11.35 -1.38 -13.81
C LEU A 359 11.40 -1.86 -12.36
N PHE A 360 12.59 -2.04 -11.84
CA PHE A 360 12.82 -2.47 -10.46
C PHE A 360 13.76 -1.49 -9.79
N TYR A 361 13.23 -0.71 -8.86
CA TYR A 361 13.99 0.37 -8.25
C TYR A 361 13.93 0.28 -6.72
N VAL A 362 15.08 0.08 -6.10
CA VAL A 362 15.30 0.17 -4.67
C VAL A 362 16.21 1.36 -4.39
N THR A 363 15.77 2.30 -3.56
CA THR A 363 16.60 3.41 -3.13
C THR A 363 16.47 3.69 -1.64
N SER A 364 17.63 3.77 -0.97
CA SER A 364 17.76 4.30 0.40
C SER A 364 18.15 5.78 0.42
N MET A 365 18.05 6.46 -0.74
CA MET A 365 18.41 7.87 -0.94
C MET A 365 17.24 8.68 -1.48
N TYR A 366 16.00 8.25 -1.20
CA TYR A 366 14.81 8.99 -1.61
C TYR A 366 14.82 10.38 -0.99
N ALA A 367 14.38 11.41 -1.74
CA ALA A 367 14.45 12.80 -1.34
C ALA A 367 13.98 12.99 0.11
N GLY A 368 14.91 13.41 0.96
CA GLY A 368 14.75 13.42 2.40
C GLY A 368 13.72 14.45 2.85
N GLU A 369 12.92 14.01 3.76
CA GLU A 369 12.00 14.84 4.51
C GLU A 369 12.07 14.31 5.93
N GLY A 370 12.64 15.00 6.85
CA GLY A 370 12.57 14.45 8.15
C GLY A 370 13.62 14.92 9.11
N MET A 371 13.72 14.17 10.18
CA MET A 371 14.65 14.37 11.26
C MET A 371 16.10 14.25 10.80
N ASP A 372 17.01 14.62 11.65
CA ASP A 372 18.43 14.47 11.42
C ASP A 372 18.81 13.03 11.10
N ASP A 373 19.89 12.88 10.35
CA ASP A 373 20.41 11.63 9.83
C ASP A 373 20.66 10.56 10.90
N ASN A 374 20.94 9.34 10.45
CA ASN A 374 21.32 8.16 11.23
C ASN A 374 20.20 7.19 11.60
N HIS A 375 19.04 7.30 10.98
CA HIS A 375 17.99 6.29 11.04
C HIS A 375 17.97 5.45 9.74
N PHE A 376 19.10 4.80 9.44
CA PHE A 376 19.27 4.03 8.21
C PHE A 376 18.32 2.81 8.18
N SER A 377 17.61 2.66 7.09
CA SER A 377 16.71 1.52 6.86
C SER A 377 17.50 0.28 6.43
N THR A 378 17.08 -0.89 6.89
CA THR A 378 17.59 -2.18 6.39
C THR A 378 16.74 -2.65 5.23
N VAL A 379 17.34 -2.91 4.05
CA VAL A 379 16.65 -3.48 2.89
C VAL A 379 17.35 -4.77 2.48
N ARG A 380 16.65 -5.91 2.62
CA ARG A 380 17.27 -7.23 2.38
C ARG A 380 16.28 -8.33 2.02
N ASN A 381 16.82 -9.47 1.54
CA ASN A 381 16.06 -10.66 1.22
C ASN A 381 15.00 -10.39 0.15
N ILE A 382 15.45 -9.97 -1.03
CA ILE A 382 14.59 -9.69 -2.17
C ILE A 382 14.77 -10.81 -3.19
N PHE A 383 13.66 -11.40 -3.62
CA PHE A 383 13.66 -12.46 -4.62
C PHE A 383 12.72 -12.12 -5.77
N VAL A 384 13.27 -12.05 -6.99
CA VAL A 384 12.53 -11.73 -8.21
C VAL A 384 12.67 -12.86 -9.21
N ASP A 385 11.58 -13.43 -9.71
CA ASP A 385 11.57 -14.52 -10.68
C ASP A 385 10.51 -14.33 -11.76
N GLY A 386 10.91 -14.23 -13.01
CA GLY A 386 9.98 -14.05 -14.13
C GLY A 386 9.43 -12.62 -14.22
N LEU A 387 10.30 -11.63 -14.12
CA LEU A 387 9.94 -10.22 -14.35
C LEU A 387 10.24 -9.85 -15.80
N ARG A 388 9.21 -9.42 -16.55
CA ARG A 388 9.33 -9.08 -17.97
C ARG A 388 8.97 -7.64 -18.22
N CYS A 389 9.69 -6.98 -19.14
CA CYS A 389 9.41 -5.63 -19.57
C CYS A 389 9.72 -5.44 -21.05
N ASN A 390 8.80 -4.83 -21.80
CA ASN A 390 9.07 -4.53 -23.20
C ASN A 390 10.07 -3.37 -23.32
N LYS A 391 9.90 -2.29 -22.49
CA LYS A 391 10.79 -1.13 -22.56
C LYS A 391 10.97 -0.44 -21.21
N ALA A 392 12.21 -0.25 -20.79
CA ALA A 392 12.59 0.60 -19.66
C ALA A 392 13.33 1.84 -20.17
N ARG A 393 12.69 3.02 -20.09
CA ARG A 393 13.22 4.26 -20.68
C ARG A 393 14.51 4.74 -20.01
N ILE A 394 14.66 4.52 -18.72
CA ILE A 394 15.81 4.98 -17.92
C ILE A 394 16.53 3.77 -17.32
N GLY A 395 15.91 3.07 -16.37
CA GLY A 395 16.56 2.01 -15.60
C GLY A 395 15.86 0.66 -15.67
N GLY A 396 16.62 -0.41 -15.89
CA GLY A 396 16.13 -1.77 -15.79
C GLY A 396 16.03 -2.19 -14.33
N ILE A 397 17.19 -2.39 -13.70
CA ILE A 397 17.34 -2.74 -12.27
C ILE A 397 18.24 -1.70 -11.62
N ILE A 398 17.72 -1.05 -10.59
CA ILE A 398 18.44 -0.04 -9.81
C ILE A 398 18.38 -0.47 -8.34
N LEU A 399 19.56 -0.67 -7.73
CA LEU A 399 19.71 -0.97 -6.31
C LEU A 399 20.62 0.08 -5.69
N GLN A 400 20.10 0.93 -4.80
CA GLN A 400 20.84 2.00 -4.17
C GLN A 400 20.65 1.94 -2.65
N GLY A 401 21.65 1.37 -1.97
CA GLY A 401 21.75 1.34 -0.53
C GLY A 401 22.46 2.56 0.03
N THR A 402 22.84 2.49 1.29
CA THR A 402 23.78 3.42 1.95
C THR A 402 25.02 2.65 2.40
N GLU A 403 26.13 3.34 2.60
CA GLU A 403 27.35 2.74 3.12
C GLU A 403 27.10 2.07 4.49
N ALA A 404 26.29 2.69 5.34
CA ALA A 404 25.95 2.17 6.66
C ALA A 404 25.00 0.95 6.60
N LYS A 405 24.14 0.88 5.58
CA LYS A 405 23.15 -0.20 5.37
C LYS A 405 23.03 -0.53 3.89
N PRO A 406 23.90 -1.39 3.35
CA PRO A 406 23.79 -1.85 1.98
C PRO A 406 22.48 -2.62 1.73
N VAL A 407 21.96 -2.52 0.51
CA VAL A 407 20.90 -3.44 0.05
C VAL A 407 21.50 -4.83 -0.11
N SER A 408 20.96 -5.85 0.55
CA SER A 408 21.61 -7.14 0.66
C SER A 408 20.70 -8.36 0.40
N ASN A 409 21.32 -9.48 0.02
CA ASN A 409 20.64 -10.75 -0.29
C ASN A 409 19.54 -10.58 -1.34
N VAL A 410 19.92 -10.17 -2.55
CA VAL A 410 19.00 -9.94 -3.66
C VAL A 410 19.23 -10.96 -4.75
N THR A 411 18.18 -11.64 -5.19
CA THR A 411 18.26 -12.61 -6.29
C THR A 411 17.29 -12.22 -7.40
N PHE A 412 17.83 -12.09 -8.61
CA PHE A 412 17.08 -11.94 -9.84
C PHE A 412 17.20 -13.21 -10.67
N ARG A 413 16.08 -13.81 -11.03
CA ARG A 413 16.00 -15.00 -11.87
C ARG A 413 14.98 -14.79 -13.00
N ASN A 414 15.31 -15.23 -14.20
CA ASN A 414 14.40 -15.16 -15.35
C ASN A 414 13.86 -13.72 -15.59
N VAL A 415 14.72 -12.71 -15.47
CA VAL A 415 14.35 -11.31 -15.76
C VAL A 415 14.66 -11.02 -17.24
N ASP A 416 13.67 -10.53 -17.97
CA ASP A 416 13.78 -10.24 -19.39
C ASP A 416 13.31 -8.81 -19.69
N ILE A 417 14.23 -7.93 -20.10
CA ILE A 417 13.96 -6.57 -20.53
C ILE A 417 14.39 -6.44 -21.98
N LYS A 418 13.45 -6.21 -22.89
CA LYS A 418 13.76 -6.16 -24.33
C LYS A 418 14.56 -4.92 -24.72
N GLU A 419 14.12 -3.76 -24.25
CA GLU A 419 14.78 -2.48 -24.50
C GLU A 419 15.03 -1.76 -23.17
N VAL A 420 16.25 -1.26 -22.96
CA VAL A 420 16.57 -0.46 -21.77
C VAL A 420 17.74 0.49 -22.05
N LYS A 421 17.69 1.71 -21.47
CA LYS A 421 18.79 2.67 -21.59
C LYS A 421 19.95 2.28 -20.65
N ASN A 422 19.67 2.10 -19.35
CA ASN A 422 20.63 1.70 -18.32
C ASN A 422 20.17 0.36 -17.74
N ALA A 423 20.79 -0.74 -18.13
CA ALA A 423 20.33 -2.07 -17.80
C ALA A 423 20.38 -2.36 -16.29
N LEU A 424 21.50 -1.98 -15.64
CA LEU A 424 21.78 -2.27 -14.24
C LEU A 424 22.55 -1.09 -13.61
N SER A 425 22.11 -0.65 -12.44
CA SER A 425 22.82 0.30 -11.58
C SER A 425 22.81 -0.23 -10.16
N MET A 426 23.98 -0.36 -9.56
CA MET A 426 24.14 -0.84 -8.17
C MET A 426 25.10 0.05 -7.42
N ASP A 427 24.67 0.48 -6.23
CA ASP A 427 25.45 1.31 -5.32
C ASP A 427 25.17 0.86 -3.88
N ASN A 428 26.24 0.62 -3.10
CA ASN A 428 26.13 0.10 -1.73
C ASN A 428 25.21 -1.15 -1.66
N THR A 429 25.66 -2.23 -2.30
CA THR A 429 24.93 -3.50 -2.35
C THR A 429 25.81 -4.68 -1.93
N GLU A 430 25.21 -5.71 -1.36
CA GLU A 430 25.88 -6.94 -0.95
C GLU A 430 25.08 -8.17 -1.38
N SER A 431 25.79 -9.23 -1.81
CA SER A 431 25.18 -10.53 -2.14
C SER A 431 24.03 -10.42 -3.15
N VAL A 432 24.28 -9.80 -4.31
CA VAL A 432 23.33 -9.73 -5.43
C VAL A 432 23.65 -10.82 -6.46
N VAL A 433 22.66 -11.66 -6.78
CA VAL A 433 22.78 -12.80 -7.68
C VAL A 433 21.86 -12.66 -8.87
N PHE A 434 22.38 -12.94 -10.07
CA PHE A 434 21.59 -12.98 -11.30
C PHE A 434 21.66 -14.39 -11.93
N SER A 435 20.51 -14.89 -12.38
CA SER A 435 20.39 -16.17 -13.07
C SER A 435 19.38 -16.08 -14.21
N SER A 436 19.79 -16.46 -15.42
CA SER A 436 18.92 -16.43 -16.61
C SER A 436 18.29 -15.06 -16.86
N CYS A 437 19.07 -13.99 -16.74
CA CYS A 437 18.61 -12.61 -16.95
C CYS A 437 19.10 -12.06 -18.30
N HIS A 438 18.18 -11.41 -19.05
CA HIS A 438 18.47 -10.70 -20.29
C HIS A 438 18.04 -9.25 -20.09
N LEU A 439 19.02 -8.35 -20.11
CA LEU A 439 18.78 -6.92 -19.87
C LEU A 439 19.20 -6.13 -21.12
N GLY A 440 18.21 -5.67 -21.90
CA GLY A 440 18.42 -4.86 -23.09
C GLY A 440 19.04 -5.61 -24.26
N GLY A 441 18.65 -6.86 -24.49
CA GLY A 441 19.16 -7.68 -25.60
C GLY A 441 20.60 -8.16 -25.43
N LYS A 442 21.25 -7.87 -24.30
CA LYS A 442 22.59 -8.39 -23.96
C LYS A 442 22.45 -9.73 -23.25
N ALA A 443 22.83 -10.82 -23.93
CA ALA A 443 22.98 -12.11 -23.26
C ALA A 443 24.19 -12.06 -22.31
N GLY A 444 23.99 -12.58 -21.07
CA GLY A 444 25.09 -12.77 -20.13
C GLY A 444 25.32 -11.59 -19.18
N VAL A 445 24.36 -11.34 -18.28
CA VAL A 445 24.65 -10.62 -17.03
C VAL A 445 25.52 -11.53 -16.17
N PRO A 446 26.60 -11.03 -15.54
CA PRO A 446 27.45 -11.84 -14.66
C PRO A 446 26.61 -12.53 -13.59
N THR A 447 26.94 -13.80 -13.29
CA THR A 447 26.19 -14.64 -12.34
C THR A 447 26.29 -14.14 -10.89
N GLN A 448 27.34 -13.41 -10.58
CA GLN A 448 27.53 -12.73 -9.29
C GLN A 448 28.16 -11.36 -9.53
N VAL A 449 27.58 -10.35 -8.92
CA VAL A 449 28.13 -8.98 -8.94
C VAL A 449 28.36 -8.55 -7.51
N THR A 450 29.59 -8.16 -7.19
CA THR A 450 29.96 -7.60 -5.89
C THR A 450 29.85 -6.06 -5.95
N ALA A 451 29.73 -5.41 -4.80
CA ALA A 451 29.56 -3.96 -4.67
C ALA A 451 30.67 -3.10 -5.36
N LYS A 452 31.76 -3.71 -5.79
CA LYS A 452 32.85 -3.07 -6.54
C LYS A 452 32.70 -3.12 -8.05
N ASP A 453 31.76 -3.92 -8.55
CA ASP A 453 31.56 -4.11 -9.97
C ASP A 453 30.46 -3.16 -10.50
N ASN A 454 30.71 -1.86 -10.47
CA ASN A 454 29.91 -0.91 -11.22
C ASN A 454 30.12 -1.16 -12.71
N LEU A 455 29.23 -1.97 -13.31
CA LEU A 455 29.29 -2.30 -14.73
C LEU A 455 28.95 -1.13 -15.66
N PHE A 456 28.63 0.04 -15.11
CA PHE A 456 28.34 1.25 -15.87
C PHE A 456 29.00 2.47 -15.20
N SER A 457 30.13 2.90 -15.75
CA SER A 457 30.65 4.23 -15.49
C SER A 457 29.62 5.25 -15.95
N SER A 458 29.30 6.19 -15.07
CA SER A 458 28.59 7.43 -15.39
C SER A 458 29.30 8.14 -16.55
N HIS A 459 28.62 8.30 -17.66
CA HIS A 459 28.88 9.34 -18.64
C HIS A 459 27.62 10.18 -18.81
#